data_b01909f0aa90d1c678f9aba975825c19
#
_entry.id   b01909f0aa90d1c678f9aba975825c19
#
_cell.length_a   1.000
_cell.length_b   1.000
_cell.length_c   1.000
_cell.angle_alpha   90.00
_cell.angle_beta   90.00
_cell.angle_gamma   90.00
#
_symmetry.space_group_name_H-M   'P 1'
#
loop_
_entity.id
_entity.type
_entity.pdbx_description
1 polymer ?
#
loop_
_entity_poly.entity_id
_entity_poly.type
_entity_poly.pdbx_seq_one_letter_code
_entity_poly.pdbx_strand_id
1 'polypeptide(L)'
;MEVSFSSAFKKRIKGNADLEMKFWQKLEQFTAAPFDPSLKTHKLSGKLKELWSFSVDYDERILFYFTEDEKAVFVDIGSHDEVY
;
A
#
# COMPACT_ATOMS: atom_id res chain seq x y z
N MET A 1 -5.58 1.41 12.91
CA MET A 1 -5.59 0.13 12.17
C MET A 1 -4.20 -0.49 12.24
N GLU A 2 -4.11 -1.78 12.52
CA GLU A 2 -2.84 -2.48 12.52
C GLU A 2 -2.45 -2.86 11.10
N VAL A 3 -1.15 -2.75 10.81
CA VAL A 3 -0.59 -3.05 9.48
C VAL A 3 0.59 -3.99 9.64
N SER A 4 0.69 -4.98 8.76
CA SER A 4 1.87 -5.82 8.64
C SER A 4 2.39 -5.79 7.22
N PHE A 5 3.63 -6.26 7.03
CA PHE A 5 4.35 -6.13 5.76
C PHE A 5 4.86 -7.49 5.30
N SER A 6 4.68 -7.80 4.02
CA SER A 6 5.27 -9.00 3.42
C SER A 6 6.77 -8.85 3.26
N SER A 7 7.46 -9.96 3.02
CA SER A 7 8.90 -9.93 2.74
C SER A 7 9.21 -9.16 1.46
N ALA A 8 8.38 -9.31 0.44
CA ALA A 8 8.55 -8.59 -0.82
C ALA A 8 8.42 -7.08 -0.62
N PHE A 9 7.44 -6.66 0.17
CA PHE A 9 7.26 -5.25 0.49
C PHE A 9 8.49 -4.68 1.20
N LYS A 10 8.97 -5.39 2.23
CA LYS A 10 10.13 -4.94 3.00
C LYS A 10 11.37 -4.78 2.13
N LYS A 11 11.60 -5.70 1.21
CA LYS A 11 12.75 -5.64 0.31
C LYS A 11 12.68 -4.45 -0.62
N ARG A 12 11.50 -4.18 -1.18
CA ARG A 12 11.34 -3.07 -2.10
C ARG A 12 11.54 -1.72 -1.42
N ILE A 13 10.98 -1.55 -0.24
CA ILE A 13 11.04 -0.26 0.43
C ILE A 13 12.45 0.05 0.93
N LYS A 14 13.21 -0.96 1.36
CA LYS A 14 14.58 -0.78 1.82
C LYS A 14 15.52 -0.30 0.72
N GLY A 15 15.22 -0.62 -0.52
CA GLY A 15 16.07 -0.25 -1.65
C GLY A 15 15.95 1.20 -2.09
N ASN A 16 15.06 1.99 -1.50
CA ASN A 16 14.79 3.35 -1.95
C ASN A 16 14.43 4.25 -0.78
N ALA A 17 15.40 5.06 -0.32
CA ALA A 17 15.23 5.90 0.86
C ALA A 17 14.17 6.99 0.66
N ASP A 18 14.06 7.55 -0.55
CA ASP A 18 13.06 8.57 -0.85
C ASP A 18 11.65 7.97 -0.80
N LEU A 19 11.47 6.80 -1.38
CA LEU A 19 10.20 6.09 -1.35
C LEU A 19 9.82 5.70 0.07
N GLU A 20 10.80 5.26 0.86
CA GLU A 20 10.57 4.90 2.26
C GLU A 20 10.06 6.09 3.07
N MET A 21 10.65 7.26 2.87
CA MET A 21 10.20 8.47 3.56
C MET A 21 8.74 8.81 3.22
N LYS A 22 8.42 8.78 1.93
CA LYS A 22 7.05 9.05 1.47
C LYS A 22 6.07 8.02 2.01
N PHE A 23 6.50 6.76 2.06
CA PHE A 23 5.69 5.68 2.60
C PHE A 23 5.32 5.92 4.06
N TRP A 24 6.30 6.27 4.90
CA TRP A 24 6.03 6.48 6.32
C TRP A 24 5.03 7.60 6.56
N GLN A 25 5.08 8.66 5.76
CA GLN A 25 4.11 9.75 5.84
C GLN A 25 2.70 9.27 5.49
N LYS A 26 2.58 8.48 4.43
CA LYS A 26 1.28 7.95 3.99
C LYS A 26 0.76 6.85 4.91
N LEU A 27 1.66 6.07 5.51
CA LEU A 27 1.26 5.04 6.47
C LEU A 27 0.52 5.65 7.66
N GLU A 28 1.04 6.75 8.19
CA GLU A 28 0.38 7.45 9.28
C GLU A 28 -1.03 7.87 8.89
N GLN A 29 -1.19 8.43 7.71
CA GLN A 29 -2.49 8.82 7.17
C GLN A 29 -3.41 7.61 6.98
N PHE A 30 -2.88 6.52 6.41
CA PHE A 30 -3.65 5.30 6.17
C PHE A 30 -4.15 4.68 7.48
N THR A 31 -3.31 4.60 8.49
CA THR A 31 -3.71 3.98 9.77
C THR A 31 -4.79 4.79 10.47
N ALA A 32 -4.79 6.10 10.29
CA ALA A 32 -5.82 6.98 10.86
C ALA A 32 -7.12 6.92 10.06
N ALA A 33 -7.04 6.90 8.73
CA ALA A 33 -8.20 6.92 7.85
C ALA A 33 -7.88 6.24 6.52
N PRO A 34 -8.04 4.90 6.43
CA PRO A 34 -7.61 4.16 5.23
C PRO A 34 -8.33 4.57 3.94
N PHE A 35 -9.51 5.16 4.05
CA PHE A 35 -10.27 5.62 2.89
C PHE A 35 -10.24 7.13 2.69
N ASP A 36 -9.27 7.81 3.28
CA ASP A 36 -9.07 9.23 3.04
C ASP A 36 -8.91 9.48 1.54
N PRO A 37 -9.66 10.45 0.96
CA PRO A 37 -9.62 10.69 -0.48
C PRO A 37 -8.24 10.95 -1.06
N SER A 38 -7.32 11.52 -0.28
CA SER A 38 -5.95 11.79 -0.75
C SER A 38 -5.16 10.52 -1.02
N LEU A 39 -5.54 9.40 -0.42
CA LEU A 39 -4.87 8.11 -0.63
C LEU A 39 -5.36 7.39 -1.88
N LYS A 40 -6.55 7.76 -2.39
CA LYS A 40 -7.16 7.11 -3.56
C LYS A 40 -7.30 5.61 -3.38
N THR A 41 -7.64 5.18 -2.17
CA THR A 41 -7.81 3.76 -1.84
C THR A 41 -8.96 3.17 -2.63
N HIS A 42 -8.69 2.07 -3.33
CA HIS A 42 -9.73 1.39 -4.10
C HIS A 42 -9.42 -0.09 -4.25
N LYS A 43 -10.49 -0.86 -4.44
CA LYS A 43 -10.39 -2.30 -4.68
C LYS A 43 -10.05 -2.55 -6.14
N LEU A 44 -9.16 -3.51 -6.38
CA LEU A 44 -8.75 -3.86 -7.72
C LEU A 44 -9.73 -4.86 -8.35
N SER A 45 -9.58 -5.09 -9.66
CA SER A 45 -10.44 -6.00 -10.40
C SER A 45 -9.60 -7.01 -11.19
N GLY A 46 -10.26 -7.95 -11.87
CA GLY A 46 -9.58 -8.95 -12.67
C GLY A 46 -8.77 -9.92 -11.82
N LYS A 47 -7.54 -10.16 -12.21
CA LYS A 47 -6.65 -11.11 -11.52
C LYS A 47 -6.30 -10.66 -10.10
N LEU A 48 -6.39 -9.36 -9.82
CA LEU A 48 -6.03 -8.79 -8.53
C LEU A 48 -7.25 -8.46 -7.66
N LYS A 49 -8.39 -9.06 -7.94
CA LYS A 49 -9.67 -8.73 -7.29
C LYS A 49 -9.69 -8.85 -5.77
N GLU A 50 -8.77 -9.61 -5.21
CA GLU A 50 -8.66 -9.75 -3.74
C GLU A 50 -7.81 -8.66 -3.10
N LEU A 51 -7.19 -7.80 -3.90
CA LEU A 51 -6.30 -6.78 -3.43
C LEU A 51 -6.91 -5.40 -3.56
N TRP A 52 -6.36 -4.51 -2.75
CA TRP A 52 -6.66 -3.08 -2.76
C TRP A 52 -5.38 -2.33 -3.06
N SER A 53 -5.51 -1.06 -3.43
CA SER A 53 -4.38 -0.20 -3.71
C SER A 53 -4.59 1.18 -3.11
N PHE A 54 -3.51 1.81 -2.65
CA PHE A 54 -3.55 3.24 -2.36
C PHE A 54 -2.26 3.91 -2.84
N SER A 55 -2.35 5.24 -3.05
CA SER A 55 -1.23 6.02 -3.60
C SER A 55 -0.29 6.50 -2.52
N VAL A 56 1.01 6.28 -2.71
CA VAL A 56 2.06 6.89 -1.89
C VAL A 56 2.41 8.27 -2.44
N ASP A 57 2.57 8.37 -3.77
CA ASP A 57 2.72 9.63 -4.47
C ASP A 57 2.13 9.49 -5.87
N TYR A 58 2.46 10.38 -6.78
CA TYR A 58 1.88 10.40 -8.11
C TYR A 58 2.04 9.06 -8.84
N ASP A 59 3.18 8.41 -8.71
CA ASP A 59 3.51 7.22 -9.49
C ASP A 59 3.59 5.94 -8.67
N GLU A 60 3.73 6.04 -7.35
CA GLU A 60 3.95 4.87 -6.51
C GLU A 60 2.66 4.42 -5.83
N ARG A 61 2.42 3.10 -5.87
CA ARG A 61 1.22 2.46 -5.33
C ARG A 61 1.59 1.35 -4.37
N ILE A 62 0.77 1.16 -3.34
CA ILE A 62 0.88 0.01 -2.44
C ILE A 62 -0.26 -0.94 -2.72
N LEU A 63 0.07 -2.23 -2.84
CA LEU A 63 -0.92 -3.30 -2.91
C LEU A 63 -1.09 -3.92 -1.52
N PHE A 64 -2.32 -4.13 -1.12
CA PHE A 64 -2.60 -4.68 0.21
C PHE A 64 -3.94 -5.40 0.22
N TYR A 65 -4.20 -6.14 1.30
CA TYR A 65 -5.52 -6.71 1.54
C TYR A 65 -5.90 -6.50 3.00
N PHE A 66 -7.20 -6.48 3.25
CA PHE A 66 -7.73 -6.43 4.62
C PHE A 66 -7.93 -7.85 5.12
N THR A 67 -7.64 -8.07 6.40
CA THR A 67 -7.87 -9.35 7.06
C THR A 67 -9.26 -9.35 7.72
N GLU A 68 -9.72 -10.53 8.15
CA GLU A 68 -11.02 -10.66 8.79
C GLU A 68 -11.09 -9.90 10.13
N ASP A 69 -9.95 -9.74 10.81
CA ASP A 69 -9.88 -9.01 12.08
C ASP A 69 -9.50 -7.53 11.89
N GLU A 70 -9.84 -6.98 10.72
CA GLU A 70 -9.72 -5.54 10.42
C GLU A 70 -8.29 -5.01 10.44
N LYS A 71 -7.33 -5.84 10.05
CA LYS A 71 -5.94 -5.44 9.85
C LYS A 71 -5.67 -5.32 8.36
N ALA A 72 -4.55 -4.72 8.01
CA ALA A 72 -4.11 -4.65 6.61
C ALA A 72 -2.74 -5.29 6.47
N VAL A 73 -2.54 -6.02 5.36
CA VAL A 73 -1.25 -6.61 5.03
C VAL A 73 -0.77 -6.00 3.72
N PHE A 74 0.35 -5.29 3.76
CA PHE A 74 0.95 -4.68 2.59
C PHE A 74 1.82 -5.72 1.89
N VAL A 75 1.48 -6.04 0.64
CA VAL A 75 2.13 -7.13 -0.08
C VAL A 75 3.19 -6.65 -1.05
N ASP A 76 3.03 -5.46 -1.64
CA ASP A 76 4.01 -4.92 -2.57
C ASP A 76 3.88 -3.41 -2.69
N ILE A 77 4.91 -2.77 -3.23
CA ILE A 77 4.95 -1.35 -3.50
C ILE A 77 5.76 -1.12 -4.77
N GLY A 78 5.33 -0.21 -5.62
CA GLY A 78 6.01 0.11 -6.87
C GLY A 78 5.18 1.01 -7.75
N SER A 79 5.66 1.27 -8.95
CA SER A 79 4.91 2.03 -9.95
C SER A 79 3.70 1.21 -10.41
N HIS A 80 2.76 1.88 -11.07
CA HIS A 80 1.59 1.21 -11.63
C HIS A 80 1.98 0.00 -12.49
N ASP A 81 2.98 0.17 -13.34
CA ASP A 81 3.43 -0.90 -14.24
C ASP A 81 4.13 -2.03 -13.50
N GLU A 82 4.77 -1.75 -12.37
CA GLU A 82 5.47 -2.76 -11.60
C GLU A 82 4.54 -3.66 -10.78
N VAL A 83 3.44 -3.10 -10.26
CA VAL A 83 2.57 -3.83 -9.35
C VAL A 83 1.26 -4.29 -9.98
N TYR A 84 0.85 -3.70 -11.08
CA TYR A 84 -0.36 -4.08 -11.79
C TYR A 84 0.00 -4.85 -13.06
#